data_17a968272fec245795a55f03aa69bbab
#
_entry.id   17a968272fec245795a55f03aa69bbab
#
_cell.length_a   1.000
_cell.length_b   1.000
_cell.length_c   1.000
_cell.angle_alpha   90.00
_cell.angle_beta   90.00
_cell.angle_gamma   90.00
#
_symmetry.space_group_name_H-M   'P 1'
#
loop_
_entity.id
_entity.type
_entity.pdbx_description
1 polymer ?
#
loop_
_entity_poly.entity_id
_entity_poly.type
_entity_poly.pdbx_seq_one_letter_code
_entity_poly.pdbx_strand_id
1 'polypeptide(L)'
;PSEQKFLKTLIESSIKNGYTKFLEPCAGAFAMSHLAVQSGFKPNQIEASDVSMFTSIMGYAITGQPLEELCLHAKGFSDEELLDPATALYAWKYLNMAKNAGKDYFYNYLIDMEQRREEHIKGLKEQLDRAKSILGGMSYRALDMWKHIDEVLDDPHALIIANPPTYAAGFEKYYDTKGNMTWKEPEYGIFDPETGLIEFMDRVKDAKCLVMCYEENIPGATAGVPVFARYGVR
;
A
#
# COMPACT_ATOMS: atom_id res chain seq x y z
N PRO A 1 11.37 -15.00 5.51
CA PRO A 1 12.76 -14.83 5.05
C PRO A 1 13.01 -15.37 3.64
N SER A 2 12.41 -16.52 3.27
CA SER A 2 12.57 -17.12 1.92
C SER A 2 11.93 -16.29 0.83
N GLU A 3 10.78 -15.73 1.12
CA GLU A 3 9.94 -14.94 0.23
C GLU A 3 10.56 -13.57 -0.11
N GLN A 4 10.97 -12.80 0.86
CA GLN A 4 11.68 -11.55 0.62
C GLN A 4 12.95 -11.76 -0.22
N LYS A 5 13.67 -12.86 0.02
CA LYS A 5 14.86 -13.20 -0.77
C LYS A 5 14.49 -13.49 -2.23
N PHE A 6 13.39 -14.21 -2.46
CA PHE A 6 12.88 -14.48 -3.79
C PHE A 6 12.48 -13.20 -4.52
N LEU A 7 11.65 -12.36 -3.90
CA LEU A 7 11.21 -11.07 -4.45
C LEU A 7 12.40 -10.17 -4.78
N LYS A 8 13.38 -10.08 -3.88
CA LYS A 8 14.60 -9.33 -4.13
C LYS A 8 15.34 -9.85 -5.36
N THR A 9 15.52 -11.18 -5.48
CA THR A 9 16.19 -11.79 -6.64
C THR A 9 15.44 -11.50 -7.94
N LEU A 10 14.11 -11.55 -7.92
CA LEU A 10 13.26 -11.22 -9.07
C LEU A 10 13.48 -9.77 -9.51
N ILE A 11 13.41 -8.82 -8.56
CA ILE A 11 13.58 -7.40 -8.84
C ILE A 11 14.99 -7.12 -9.38
N GLU A 12 16.03 -7.66 -8.76
CA GLU A 12 17.41 -7.52 -9.23
C GLU A 12 17.61 -8.10 -10.63
N SER A 13 16.98 -9.25 -10.93
CA SER A 13 17.00 -9.86 -12.27
C SER A 13 16.27 -9.00 -13.29
N SER A 14 15.15 -8.40 -12.92
CA SER A 14 14.38 -7.52 -13.80
C SER A 14 15.20 -6.29 -14.19
N ILE A 15 15.89 -5.66 -13.24
CA ILE A 15 16.78 -4.52 -13.52
C ILE A 15 17.88 -4.93 -14.53
N LYS A 16 18.51 -6.10 -14.35
CA LYS A 16 19.54 -6.63 -15.28
C LYS A 16 18.98 -6.90 -16.67
N ASN A 17 17.69 -7.20 -16.78
CA ASN A 17 16.98 -7.41 -18.04
C ASN A 17 16.39 -6.14 -18.65
N GLY A 18 16.74 -4.96 -18.12
CA GLY A 18 16.38 -3.67 -18.71
C GLY A 18 15.03 -3.09 -18.27
N TYR A 19 14.45 -3.61 -17.19
CA TYR A 19 13.27 -2.99 -16.58
C TYR A 19 13.70 -1.73 -15.85
N THR A 20 13.01 -0.61 -16.13
CA THR A 20 13.38 0.72 -15.64
C THR A 20 12.26 1.41 -14.89
N LYS A 21 11.07 0.82 -14.83
CA LYS A 21 9.90 1.29 -14.13
C LYS A 21 9.41 0.21 -13.17
N PHE A 22 9.10 0.59 -11.94
CA PHE A 22 8.53 -0.29 -10.92
C PHE A 22 7.16 0.24 -10.50
N LEU A 23 6.15 -0.64 -10.53
CA LEU A 23 4.79 -0.30 -10.12
C LEU A 23 4.36 -1.16 -8.93
N GLU A 24 3.90 -0.52 -7.85
CA GLU A 24 3.28 -1.14 -6.67
C GLU A 24 1.81 -0.69 -6.54
N PRO A 25 0.87 -1.35 -7.24
CA PRO A 25 -0.56 -1.08 -7.08
C PRO A 25 -1.11 -1.88 -5.89
N CYS A 26 -1.50 -1.34 -4.83
CA CYS A 26 -1.80 -1.88 -3.49
C CYS A 26 -0.60 -1.73 -2.56
N ALA A 27 -0.14 -0.48 -2.41
CA ALA A 27 1.12 -0.17 -1.74
C ALA A 27 1.14 -0.47 -0.24
N GLY A 28 -0.01 -0.45 0.44
CA GLY A 28 -0.10 -0.72 1.87
C GLY A 28 0.88 0.12 2.69
N ALA A 29 1.91 -0.52 3.22
CA ALA A 29 3.01 0.14 3.96
C ALA A 29 4.26 0.36 3.09
N PHE A 30 4.16 0.33 1.77
CA PHE A 30 5.26 0.51 0.81
C PHE A 30 6.39 -0.53 0.90
N ALA A 31 6.06 -1.75 1.30
CA ALA A 31 7.06 -2.79 1.51
C ALA A 31 7.79 -3.16 0.21
N MET A 32 7.06 -3.25 -0.91
CA MET A 32 7.65 -3.57 -2.20
C MET A 32 8.45 -2.41 -2.77
N SER A 33 8.00 -1.17 -2.60
CA SER A 33 8.77 0.04 -2.95
C SER A 33 10.10 0.10 -2.21
N HIS A 34 10.10 -0.18 -0.90
CA HIS A 34 11.34 -0.30 -0.12
C HIS A 34 12.26 -1.39 -0.66
N LEU A 35 11.72 -2.57 -0.97
CA LEU A 35 12.48 -3.67 -1.52
C LEU A 35 13.03 -3.34 -2.92
N ALA A 36 12.26 -2.61 -3.74
CA ALA A 36 12.68 -2.16 -5.06
C ALA A 36 13.90 -1.22 -4.97
N VAL A 37 13.89 -0.25 -4.05
CA VAL A 37 15.05 0.62 -3.81
C VAL A 37 16.26 -0.20 -3.33
N GLN A 38 16.07 -1.11 -2.39
CA GLN A 38 17.13 -2.00 -1.89
C GLN A 38 17.70 -2.93 -2.97
N SER A 39 16.93 -3.20 -4.02
CA SER A 39 17.31 -4.03 -5.15
C SER A 39 17.94 -3.25 -6.30
N GLY A 40 17.92 -1.90 -6.26
CA GLY A 40 18.60 -1.04 -7.22
C GLY A 40 17.72 -0.14 -8.08
N PHE A 41 16.39 -0.16 -7.96
CA PHE A 41 15.55 0.90 -8.54
C PHE A 41 15.82 2.23 -7.84
N LYS A 42 15.83 3.31 -8.61
CA LYS A 42 15.86 4.66 -8.04
C LYS A 42 14.44 5.08 -7.63
N PRO A 43 14.24 5.88 -6.59
CA PRO A 43 12.91 6.32 -6.20
C PRO A 43 12.08 6.90 -7.34
N ASN A 44 12.66 7.72 -8.20
CA ASN A 44 11.97 8.30 -9.37
C ASN A 44 11.58 7.31 -10.47
N GLN A 45 11.91 6.04 -10.32
CA GLN A 45 11.48 4.94 -11.20
C GLN A 45 10.30 4.15 -10.57
N ILE A 46 9.86 4.53 -9.39
CA ILE A 46 8.83 3.84 -8.60
C ILE A 46 7.54 4.65 -8.64
N GLU A 47 6.47 3.97 -9.01
CA GLU A 47 5.10 4.47 -8.94
C GLU A 47 4.30 3.55 -8.01
N ALA A 48 3.56 4.14 -7.07
CA ALA A 48 2.73 3.38 -6.14
C ALA A 48 1.31 3.93 -6.10
N SER A 49 0.34 3.07 -5.81
CA SER A 49 -1.03 3.48 -5.55
C SER A 49 -1.69 2.60 -4.51
N ASP A 50 -2.71 3.15 -3.89
CA ASP A 50 -3.59 2.43 -2.97
C ASP A 50 -4.91 3.19 -2.82
N VAL A 51 -5.94 2.51 -2.35
CA VAL A 51 -7.26 3.08 -2.08
C VAL A 51 -7.50 3.33 -0.60
N SER A 52 -6.58 2.95 0.28
CA SER A 52 -6.75 3.14 1.71
C SER A 52 -6.31 4.53 2.16
N MET A 53 -7.08 5.10 3.09
CA MET A 53 -6.76 6.38 3.74
C MET A 53 -5.37 6.35 4.40
N PHE A 54 -5.07 5.27 5.14
CA PHE A 54 -3.79 5.09 5.82
C PHE A 54 -2.59 5.19 4.85
N THR A 55 -2.63 4.43 3.76
CA THR A 55 -1.58 4.43 2.74
C THR A 55 -1.50 5.78 2.04
N SER A 56 -2.66 6.44 1.80
CA SER A 56 -2.70 7.74 1.14
C SER A 56 -2.05 8.83 1.99
N ILE A 57 -2.31 8.86 3.30
CA ILE A 57 -1.62 9.79 4.21
C ILE A 57 -0.10 9.56 4.16
N MET A 58 0.35 8.30 4.23
CA MET A 58 1.77 7.96 4.13
C MET A 58 2.36 8.34 2.77
N GLY A 59 1.68 7.99 1.67
CA GLY A 59 2.11 8.26 0.31
C GLY A 59 2.31 9.76 0.04
N TYR A 60 1.35 10.57 0.46
CA TYR A 60 1.42 12.03 0.35
C TYR A 60 2.59 12.61 1.18
N ALA A 61 2.78 12.11 2.41
CA ALA A 61 3.91 12.52 3.24
C ALA A 61 5.28 12.17 2.62
N ILE A 62 5.43 10.96 2.09
CA ILE A 62 6.67 10.46 1.48
C ILE A 62 7.00 11.26 0.21
N THR A 63 6.00 11.53 -0.63
CA THR A 63 6.17 12.21 -1.92
C THR A 63 6.15 13.73 -1.79
N GLY A 64 5.78 14.28 -0.62
CA GLY A 64 5.68 15.72 -0.38
C GLY A 64 4.45 16.36 -1.02
N GLN A 65 3.41 15.59 -1.29
CA GLN A 65 2.13 16.12 -1.75
C GLN A 65 1.37 16.78 -0.60
N PRO A 66 0.56 17.83 -0.86
CA PRO A 66 -0.19 18.53 0.18
C PRO A 66 -1.34 17.66 0.71
N LEU A 67 -1.40 17.44 2.03
CA LEU A 67 -2.46 16.62 2.65
C LEU A 67 -3.86 17.22 2.50
N GLU A 68 -3.97 18.51 2.25
CA GLU A 68 -5.23 19.23 1.97
C GLU A 68 -6.02 18.57 0.85
N GLU A 69 -5.33 17.99 -0.13
CA GLU A 69 -5.98 17.33 -1.27
C GLU A 69 -6.77 16.07 -0.87
N LEU A 70 -6.41 15.46 0.28
CA LEU A 70 -7.13 14.30 0.83
C LEU A 70 -8.42 14.68 1.53
N CYS A 71 -8.67 15.96 1.86
CA CYS A 71 -9.85 16.44 2.56
C CYS A 71 -10.15 15.59 3.81
N LEU A 72 -9.18 15.47 4.71
CA LEU A 72 -9.30 14.66 5.92
C LEU A 72 -10.19 15.35 6.96
N HIS A 73 -11.12 14.60 7.55
CA HIS A 73 -11.91 15.03 8.72
C HIS A 73 -11.91 13.90 9.75
N ALA A 74 -11.63 14.18 11.01
CA ALA A 74 -11.57 13.20 12.07
C ALA A 74 -12.21 13.70 13.37
N LYS A 75 -13.03 12.86 13.99
CA LYS A 75 -13.68 13.19 15.26
C LYS A 75 -12.65 13.43 16.37
N GLY A 76 -12.69 14.61 16.99
CA GLY A 76 -11.78 14.97 18.07
C GLY A 76 -10.46 15.59 17.62
N PHE A 77 -10.32 15.88 16.32
CA PHE A 77 -9.19 16.59 15.73
C PHE A 77 -9.69 17.74 14.86
N SER A 78 -8.97 18.86 14.85
CA SER A 78 -9.23 19.93 13.91
C SER A 78 -8.67 19.60 12.53
N ASP A 79 -9.24 20.18 11.47
CA ASP A 79 -8.74 20.00 10.10
C ASP A 79 -7.29 20.51 9.97
N GLU A 80 -6.93 21.57 10.73
CA GLU A 80 -5.57 22.10 10.77
C GLU A 80 -4.56 21.10 11.37
N GLU A 81 -4.92 20.41 12.46
CA GLU A 81 -4.08 19.35 13.04
C GLU A 81 -3.84 18.19 12.05
N LEU A 82 -4.84 17.88 11.21
CA LEU A 82 -4.76 16.80 10.23
C LEU A 82 -3.88 17.13 9.01
N LEU A 83 -3.43 18.36 8.86
CA LEU A 83 -2.43 18.74 7.84
C LEU A 83 -1.02 18.24 8.20
N ASP A 84 -0.76 17.93 9.47
CA ASP A 84 0.46 17.22 9.85
C ASP A 84 0.30 15.71 9.62
N PRO A 85 1.08 15.08 8.72
CA PRO A 85 0.92 13.67 8.38
C PRO A 85 1.04 12.72 9.57
N ALA A 86 1.90 13.03 10.55
CA ALA A 86 2.05 12.18 11.73
C ALA A 86 0.83 12.25 12.64
N THR A 87 0.23 13.43 12.77
CA THR A 87 -1.02 13.63 13.49
C THR A 87 -2.20 12.95 12.78
N ALA A 88 -2.28 13.06 11.44
CA ALA A 88 -3.30 12.38 10.66
C ALA A 88 -3.21 10.84 10.78
N LEU A 89 -2.00 10.27 10.74
CA LEU A 89 -1.78 8.83 10.98
C LEU A 89 -2.12 8.41 12.41
N TYR A 90 -1.80 9.26 13.39
CA TYR A 90 -2.19 9.03 14.78
C TYR A 90 -3.71 9.01 14.93
N ALA A 91 -4.42 10.00 14.38
CA ALA A 91 -5.86 10.08 14.40
C ALA A 91 -6.51 8.84 13.77
N TRP A 92 -6.03 8.45 12.59
CA TRP A 92 -6.51 7.23 11.92
C TRP A 92 -6.30 5.99 12.79
N LYS A 93 -5.10 5.79 13.34
CA LYS A 93 -4.76 4.64 14.17
C LYS A 93 -5.61 4.59 15.43
N TYR A 94 -5.75 5.73 16.11
CA TYR A 94 -6.56 5.85 17.33
C TYR A 94 -8.03 5.51 17.05
N LEU A 95 -8.64 6.12 16.03
CA LEU A 95 -10.05 5.92 15.70
C LEU A 95 -10.32 4.51 15.15
N ASN A 96 -9.39 3.94 14.39
CA ASN A 96 -9.50 2.56 13.94
C ASN A 96 -9.45 1.57 15.11
N MET A 97 -8.61 1.81 16.12
CA MET A 97 -8.57 0.97 17.32
C MET A 97 -9.77 1.18 18.25
N ALA A 98 -10.27 2.39 18.34
CA ALA A 98 -11.44 2.73 19.17
C ALA A 98 -12.69 1.93 18.79
N LYS A 99 -12.83 1.50 17.54
CA LYS A 99 -13.94 0.61 17.11
C LYS A 99 -13.96 -0.75 17.84
N ASN A 100 -12.81 -1.17 18.40
CA ASN A 100 -12.63 -2.43 19.11
C ASN A 100 -12.44 -2.25 20.62
N ALA A 101 -12.72 -1.07 21.17
CA ALA A 101 -12.50 -0.71 22.58
C ALA A 101 -13.22 -1.59 23.62
N GLY A 102 -14.20 -2.41 23.20
CA GLY A 102 -14.85 -3.42 24.06
C GLY A 102 -13.97 -4.62 24.46
N LYS A 103 -12.73 -4.71 23.94
CA LYS A 103 -11.77 -5.75 24.33
C LYS A 103 -10.69 -5.10 25.19
N ASP A 104 -10.37 -5.68 26.36
CA ASP A 104 -9.42 -5.14 27.34
C ASP A 104 -8.07 -4.70 26.75
N TYR A 105 -7.51 -5.49 25.82
CA TYR A 105 -6.27 -5.15 25.17
C TYR A 105 -6.34 -3.82 24.39
N PHE A 106 -7.39 -3.63 23.59
CA PHE A 106 -7.56 -2.41 22.82
C PHE A 106 -7.87 -1.21 23.71
N TYR A 107 -8.61 -1.42 24.79
CA TYR A 107 -8.92 -0.37 25.76
C TYR A 107 -7.64 0.18 26.43
N ASN A 108 -6.79 -0.71 26.96
CA ASN A 108 -5.53 -0.32 27.57
C ASN A 108 -4.59 0.40 26.58
N TYR A 109 -4.56 -0.07 25.34
CA TYR A 109 -3.75 0.57 24.30
C TYR A 109 -4.26 1.97 23.93
N LEU A 110 -5.57 2.17 23.90
CA LEU A 110 -6.17 3.50 23.66
C LEU A 110 -5.84 4.47 24.79
N ILE A 111 -5.89 4.02 26.04
CA ILE A 111 -5.47 4.85 27.19
C ILE A 111 -4.00 5.26 27.04
N ASP A 112 -3.11 4.35 26.70
CA ASP A 112 -1.70 4.66 26.45
C ASP A 112 -1.54 5.67 25.30
N MET A 113 -2.27 5.49 24.21
CA MET A 113 -2.25 6.43 23.09
C MET A 113 -2.71 7.83 23.50
N GLU A 114 -3.75 7.95 24.32
CA GLU A 114 -4.23 9.25 24.82
C GLU A 114 -3.22 9.91 25.77
N GLN A 115 -2.71 9.16 26.74
CA GLN A 115 -1.77 9.66 27.74
C GLN A 115 -0.41 10.06 27.14
N ARG A 116 0.01 9.37 26.09
CA ARG A 116 1.31 9.55 25.43
C ARG A 116 1.16 10.02 23.98
N ARG A 117 0.13 10.82 23.69
CA ARG A 117 -0.20 11.31 22.34
C ARG A 117 1.01 11.89 21.63
N GLU A 118 1.74 12.79 22.27
CA GLU A 118 2.90 13.46 21.66
C GLU A 118 4.04 12.49 21.34
N GLU A 119 4.27 11.49 22.19
CA GLU A 119 5.29 10.46 21.93
C GLU A 119 4.90 9.56 20.77
N HIS A 120 3.62 9.18 20.65
CA HIS A 120 3.12 8.40 19.53
C HIS A 120 3.23 9.18 18.21
N ILE A 121 2.84 10.46 18.21
CA ILE A 121 2.96 11.34 17.02
C ILE A 121 4.44 11.51 16.64
N LYS A 122 5.32 11.75 17.61
CA LYS A 122 6.76 11.84 17.37
C LYS A 122 7.32 10.56 16.73
N GLY A 123 6.94 9.39 17.25
CA GLY A 123 7.35 8.09 16.70
C GLY A 123 6.86 7.88 15.26
N LEU A 124 5.64 8.31 14.94
CA LEU A 124 5.11 8.27 13.57
C LEU A 124 5.87 9.23 12.64
N LYS A 125 6.19 10.43 13.10
CA LYS A 125 7.00 11.38 12.35
C LYS A 125 8.37 10.81 12.01
N GLU A 126 9.06 10.21 12.98
CA GLU A 126 10.36 9.56 12.76
C GLU A 126 10.25 8.40 11.75
N GLN A 127 9.13 7.64 11.74
CA GLN A 127 8.88 6.60 10.75
C GLN A 127 8.68 7.18 9.35
N LEU A 128 7.87 8.24 9.22
CA LEU A 128 7.66 8.94 7.95
C LEU A 128 8.95 9.55 7.42
N ASP A 129 9.74 10.19 8.26
CA ASP A 129 11.03 10.78 7.87
C ASP A 129 12.00 9.71 7.35
N ARG A 130 12.06 8.53 7.99
CA ARG A 130 12.83 7.39 7.50
C ARG A 130 12.31 6.88 6.15
N ALA A 131 10.99 6.71 6.01
CA ALA A 131 10.40 6.30 4.73
C ALA A 131 10.70 7.32 3.63
N LYS A 132 10.54 8.60 3.91
CA LYS A 132 10.84 9.70 2.98
C LYS A 132 12.33 9.76 2.60
N SER A 133 13.24 9.45 3.52
CA SER A 133 14.68 9.42 3.21
C SER A 133 15.06 8.31 2.22
N ILE A 134 14.27 7.23 2.15
CA ILE A 134 14.52 6.07 1.26
C ILE A 134 13.72 6.19 -0.03
N LEU A 135 12.45 6.59 0.06
CA LEU A 135 11.48 6.58 -1.04
C LEU A 135 11.23 7.97 -1.63
N GLY A 136 11.81 9.02 -1.07
CA GLY A 136 11.63 10.39 -1.57
C GLY A 136 12.01 10.50 -3.04
N GLY A 137 11.10 11.07 -3.83
CA GLY A 137 11.22 11.15 -5.30
C GLY A 137 10.44 10.07 -6.06
N MET A 138 9.83 9.08 -5.39
CA MET A 138 8.82 8.22 -6.01
C MET A 138 7.54 9.01 -6.29
N SER A 139 6.65 8.47 -7.11
CA SER A 139 5.29 8.98 -7.27
C SER A 139 4.29 8.11 -6.52
N TYR A 140 3.25 8.76 -5.96
CA TYR A 140 2.13 8.10 -5.31
C TYR A 140 0.80 8.70 -5.77
N ARG A 141 -0.22 7.85 -5.91
CA ARG A 141 -1.59 8.26 -6.20
C ARG A 141 -2.60 7.49 -5.35
N ALA A 142 -3.59 8.20 -4.78
CA ALA A 142 -4.79 7.57 -4.24
C ALA A 142 -5.64 7.09 -5.42
N LEU A 143 -5.46 5.84 -5.86
CA LEU A 143 -6.01 5.32 -7.10
C LEU A 143 -6.27 3.83 -7.01
N ASP A 144 -7.36 3.39 -7.65
CA ASP A 144 -7.69 1.98 -7.85
C ASP A 144 -6.56 1.24 -8.60
N MET A 145 -6.24 0.03 -8.13
CA MET A 145 -5.15 -0.77 -8.69
C MET A 145 -5.36 -1.10 -10.17
N TRP A 146 -6.61 -1.35 -10.59
CA TRP A 146 -6.92 -1.69 -11.98
C TRP A 146 -6.66 -0.53 -12.92
N LYS A 147 -7.07 0.68 -12.50
CA LYS A 147 -6.79 1.91 -13.27
C LYS A 147 -5.29 2.13 -13.40
N HIS A 148 -4.53 1.90 -12.33
CA HIS A 148 -3.09 2.08 -12.35
C HIS A 148 -2.36 1.02 -13.19
N ILE A 149 -2.77 -0.23 -13.09
CA ILE A 149 -2.20 -1.33 -13.89
C ILE A 149 -2.44 -1.09 -15.37
N ASP A 150 -3.66 -0.71 -15.77
CA ASP A 150 -4.01 -0.47 -17.17
C ASP A 150 -3.14 0.59 -17.86
N GLU A 151 -2.71 1.60 -17.13
CA GLU A 151 -1.83 2.65 -17.66
C GLU A 151 -0.42 2.13 -18.05
N VAL A 152 -0.04 0.94 -17.55
CA VAL A 152 1.33 0.43 -17.65
C VAL A 152 1.42 -0.90 -18.42
N LEU A 153 0.30 -1.55 -18.76
CA LEU A 153 0.28 -2.86 -19.42
C LEU A 153 1.07 -2.91 -20.73
N ASP A 154 1.13 -1.81 -21.46
CA ASP A 154 1.83 -1.69 -22.74
C ASP A 154 3.31 -1.28 -22.61
N ASP A 155 3.81 -1.01 -21.41
CA ASP A 155 5.20 -0.61 -21.18
C ASP A 155 6.10 -1.85 -21.02
N PRO A 156 6.94 -2.20 -22.03
CA PRO A 156 7.79 -3.39 -21.97
C PRO A 156 8.93 -3.28 -20.94
N HIS A 157 9.13 -2.10 -20.35
CA HIS A 157 10.18 -1.84 -19.35
C HIS A 157 9.63 -1.72 -17.94
N ALA A 158 8.33 -1.97 -17.74
CA ALA A 158 7.71 -1.92 -16.42
C ALA A 158 7.69 -3.30 -15.75
N LEU A 159 8.00 -3.30 -14.44
CA LEU A 159 7.79 -4.41 -13.52
C LEU A 159 6.64 -4.03 -12.59
N ILE A 160 5.56 -4.79 -12.62
CA ILE A 160 4.42 -4.63 -11.73
C ILE A 160 4.50 -5.72 -10.66
N ILE A 161 4.48 -5.33 -9.38
CA ILE A 161 4.30 -6.26 -8.26
C ILE A 161 3.05 -5.84 -7.49
N ALA A 162 1.99 -6.63 -7.62
CA ALA A 162 0.70 -6.41 -6.99
C ALA A 162 0.48 -7.40 -5.83
N ASN A 163 0.06 -6.88 -4.68
CA ASN A 163 -0.40 -7.67 -3.55
C ASN A 163 -1.82 -7.22 -3.18
N PRO A 164 -2.83 -7.67 -3.93
CA PRO A 164 -4.21 -7.27 -3.68
C PRO A 164 -4.70 -7.83 -2.33
N PRO A 165 -5.72 -7.21 -1.71
CA PRO A 165 -6.25 -7.65 -0.44
C PRO A 165 -7.02 -8.97 -0.59
N THR A 166 -6.52 -10.05 0.00
CA THR A 166 -7.06 -11.42 -0.11
C THR A 166 -7.80 -11.88 1.14
N TYR A 167 -8.16 -10.96 2.03
CA TYR A 167 -8.84 -11.29 3.28
C TYR A 167 -10.32 -11.62 3.07
N ALA A 168 -10.73 -12.83 3.39
CA ALA A 168 -12.13 -13.28 3.35
C ALA A 168 -13.11 -12.44 4.20
N ALA A 169 -12.58 -11.57 5.11
CA ALA A 169 -13.38 -10.69 5.95
C ALA A 169 -13.67 -9.30 5.34
N GLY A 170 -13.11 -9.03 4.13
CA GLY A 170 -13.15 -7.71 3.48
C GLY A 170 -12.06 -6.78 4.00
N PHE A 171 -11.32 -6.22 3.07
CA PHE A 171 -10.25 -5.25 3.31
C PHE A 171 -10.77 -4.01 4.05
N GLU A 172 -11.98 -3.55 3.71
CA GLU A 172 -12.63 -2.37 4.27
C GLU A 172 -12.77 -2.46 5.78
N LYS A 173 -13.02 -3.65 6.34
CA LYS A 173 -13.18 -3.83 7.79
C LYS A 173 -11.92 -3.52 8.59
N TYR A 174 -10.75 -3.69 8.00
CA TYR A 174 -9.49 -3.37 8.66
C TYR A 174 -9.25 -1.87 8.74
N TYR A 175 -9.65 -1.14 7.71
CA TYR A 175 -9.36 0.28 7.55
C TYR A 175 -10.56 1.17 7.89
N ASP A 176 -11.76 0.60 8.08
CA ASP A 176 -12.96 1.32 8.47
C ASP A 176 -12.84 1.90 9.88
N THR A 177 -13.00 3.21 10.00
CA THR A 177 -13.08 3.95 11.26
C THR A 177 -14.52 4.14 11.75
N LYS A 178 -15.49 3.42 11.17
CA LYS A 178 -16.95 3.58 11.40
C LYS A 178 -17.43 5.02 11.19
N GLY A 179 -16.89 5.69 10.19
CA GLY A 179 -17.21 7.07 9.86
C GLY A 179 -16.66 8.12 10.84
N ASN A 180 -15.84 7.71 11.83
CA ASN A 180 -15.20 8.68 12.74
C ASN A 180 -14.03 9.44 12.08
N MET A 181 -13.52 8.94 10.98
CA MET A 181 -12.60 9.65 10.10
C MET A 181 -13.03 9.44 8.65
N THR A 182 -13.07 10.52 7.88
CA THR A 182 -13.47 10.53 6.46
C THR A 182 -12.44 11.26 5.63
N TRP A 183 -12.45 11.01 4.33
CA TRP A 183 -11.53 11.62 3.38
C TRP A 183 -12.11 11.60 1.97
N LYS A 184 -11.42 12.25 1.03
CA LYS A 184 -11.74 12.20 -0.40
C LYS A 184 -11.31 10.85 -0.97
N GLU A 185 -12.16 9.85 -0.76
CA GLU A 185 -11.90 8.48 -1.18
C GLU A 185 -11.93 8.35 -2.72
N PRO A 186 -10.95 7.66 -3.34
CA PRO A 186 -11.01 7.37 -4.77
C PRO A 186 -12.12 6.37 -5.09
N GLU A 187 -12.63 6.40 -6.31
CA GLU A 187 -13.47 5.32 -6.82
C GLU A 187 -12.63 4.06 -7.04
N TYR A 188 -13.06 2.94 -6.49
CA TYR A 188 -12.41 1.64 -6.66
C TYR A 188 -13.41 0.47 -6.69
N GLY A 189 -12.99 -0.64 -7.32
CA GLY A 189 -13.68 -1.92 -7.24
C GLY A 189 -13.22 -2.73 -6.01
N ILE A 190 -14.14 -3.45 -5.39
CA ILE A 190 -13.79 -4.41 -4.34
C ILE A 190 -13.11 -5.61 -5.00
N PHE A 191 -11.90 -5.95 -4.55
CA PHE A 191 -11.22 -7.17 -4.98
C PHE A 191 -11.91 -8.38 -4.32
N ASP A 192 -12.54 -9.23 -5.13
CA ASP A 192 -13.13 -10.48 -4.63
C ASP A 192 -12.03 -11.54 -4.47
N PRO A 193 -11.78 -12.06 -3.27
CA PRO A 193 -10.76 -13.09 -3.07
C PRO A 193 -10.99 -14.39 -3.83
N GLU A 194 -12.24 -14.71 -4.23
CA GLU A 194 -12.57 -15.94 -4.93
C GLU A 194 -12.35 -15.83 -6.45
N THR A 195 -12.66 -14.67 -7.03
CA THR A 195 -12.61 -14.44 -8.50
C THR A 195 -11.51 -13.47 -8.92
N GLY A 196 -11.09 -12.59 -8.02
CA GLY A 196 -10.20 -11.46 -8.33
C GLY A 196 -8.85 -11.88 -8.90
N LEU A 197 -8.29 -13.01 -8.50
CA LEU A 197 -7.04 -13.51 -9.09
C LEU A 197 -7.25 -13.93 -10.56
N ILE A 198 -8.38 -14.57 -10.87
CA ILE A 198 -8.72 -14.98 -12.24
C ILE A 198 -8.90 -13.72 -13.10
N GLU A 199 -9.64 -12.74 -12.60
CA GLU A 199 -9.83 -11.44 -13.27
C GLU A 199 -8.50 -10.71 -13.48
N PHE A 200 -7.62 -10.74 -12.47
CA PHE A 200 -6.28 -10.18 -12.57
C PHE A 200 -5.48 -10.86 -13.70
N MET A 201 -5.46 -12.19 -13.72
CA MET A 201 -4.74 -12.95 -14.74
C MET A 201 -5.31 -12.69 -16.14
N ASP A 202 -6.62 -12.64 -16.31
CA ASP A 202 -7.26 -12.33 -17.58
C ASP A 202 -6.92 -10.91 -18.07
N ARG A 203 -6.82 -9.96 -17.16
CA ARG A 203 -6.50 -8.57 -17.50
C ARG A 203 -5.05 -8.39 -17.94
N VAL A 204 -4.11 -9.14 -17.34
CA VAL A 204 -2.68 -9.00 -17.63
C VAL A 204 -2.14 -10.01 -18.63
N LYS A 205 -2.97 -10.91 -19.17
CA LYS A 205 -2.51 -12.00 -20.06
C LYS A 205 -1.80 -11.53 -21.33
N ASP A 206 -2.18 -10.37 -21.86
CA ASP A 206 -1.60 -9.77 -23.07
C ASP A 206 -0.63 -8.60 -22.73
N ALA A 207 -0.29 -8.42 -21.46
CA ALA A 207 0.60 -7.35 -21.02
C ALA A 207 2.00 -7.49 -21.63
N LYS A 208 2.58 -6.35 -22.03
CA LYS A 208 3.97 -6.29 -22.48
C LYS A 208 4.96 -6.17 -21.32
N CYS A 209 4.49 -5.67 -20.18
CA CYS A 209 5.26 -5.57 -18.95
C CYS A 209 5.42 -6.92 -18.24
N LEU A 210 6.36 -6.99 -17.29
CA LEU A 210 6.46 -8.12 -16.37
C LEU A 210 5.49 -7.88 -15.19
N VAL A 211 4.58 -8.83 -14.99
CA VAL A 211 3.60 -8.74 -13.91
C VAL A 211 3.78 -9.88 -12.93
N MET A 212 3.78 -9.55 -11.66
CA MET A 212 3.70 -10.50 -10.57
C MET A 212 2.54 -10.13 -9.66
N CYS A 213 1.61 -11.06 -9.47
CA CYS A 213 0.62 -10.99 -8.41
C CYS A 213 1.05 -11.90 -7.27
N TYR A 214 1.07 -11.35 -6.07
CA TYR A 214 1.40 -12.07 -4.86
C TYR A 214 0.16 -12.21 -3.99
N GLU A 215 -0.17 -13.44 -3.61
CA GLU A 215 -1.32 -13.76 -2.78
C GLU A 215 -0.98 -14.84 -1.76
N GLU A 216 -1.36 -14.64 -0.49
CA GLU A 216 -1.06 -15.58 0.59
C GLU A 216 -1.99 -16.81 0.60
N ASN A 217 -3.19 -16.70 0.01
CA ASN A 217 -4.25 -17.72 0.09
C ASN A 217 -4.80 -18.12 -1.29
N ILE A 218 -3.96 -18.67 -2.16
CA ILE A 218 -4.42 -19.21 -3.44
C ILE A 218 -5.12 -20.56 -3.17
N PRO A 219 -6.43 -20.72 -3.47
CA PRO A 219 -7.12 -21.99 -3.32
C PRO A 219 -6.42 -23.10 -4.13
N GLY A 220 -6.02 -24.17 -3.45
CA GLY A 220 -5.31 -25.29 -4.07
C GLY A 220 -3.81 -25.14 -4.21
N ALA A 221 -3.22 -24.02 -3.80
CA ALA A 221 -1.77 -23.88 -3.73
C ALA A 221 -1.22 -24.59 -2.47
N THR A 222 -0.13 -25.33 -2.65
CA THR A 222 0.59 -25.90 -1.52
C THR A 222 1.42 -24.81 -0.86
N ALA A 223 1.27 -24.60 0.44
CA ALA A 223 2.01 -23.59 1.19
C ALA A 223 3.53 -23.69 0.89
N GLY A 224 4.12 -22.58 0.46
CA GLY A 224 5.55 -22.47 0.19
C GLY A 224 6.00 -22.78 -1.25
N VAL A 225 5.08 -23.08 -2.17
CA VAL A 225 5.41 -23.22 -3.58
C VAL A 225 4.93 -21.97 -4.31
N PRO A 226 5.82 -21.10 -4.83
CA PRO A 226 5.41 -19.97 -5.64
C PRO A 226 4.78 -20.47 -6.94
N VAL A 227 3.53 -20.05 -7.19
CA VAL A 227 2.88 -20.29 -8.49
C VAL A 227 3.27 -19.14 -9.40
N PHE A 228 4.08 -19.45 -10.41
CA PHE A 228 4.45 -18.48 -11.43
C PHE A 228 3.50 -18.59 -12.62
N ALA A 229 2.70 -17.56 -12.81
CA ALA A 229 2.05 -17.34 -14.09
C ALA A 229 2.92 -16.36 -14.89
N ARG A 230 3.58 -16.85 -15.91
CA ARG A 230 4.34 -16.04 -16.86
C ARG A 230 3.45 -15.77 -18.06
N TYR A 231 2.89 -14.59 -18.15
CA TYR A 231 2.17 -14.12 -19.33
C TYR A 231 3.02 -13.08 -20.05
N GLY A 232 3.31 -13.35 -21.33
CA GLY A 232 3.82 -12.37 -22.25
C GLY A 232 5.32 -12.04 -22.14
N VAL A 233 6.19 -13.03 -22.36
CA VAL A 233 7.52 -12.76 -22.93
C VAL A 233 7.63 -13.58 -24.19
N ARG A 234 7.52 -12.94 -25.33
CA ARG A 234 8.08 -13.42 -26.59
C ARG A 234 9.48 -12.89 -26.74
#